data_d40d9de0621335f4331f5d31cfba984e
#
_entry.id   d40d9de0621335f4331f5d31cfba984e
#
_cell.length_a   1.000
_cell.length_b   1.000
_cell.length_c   1.000
_cell.angle_alpha   90.00
_cell.angle_beta   90.00
_cell.angle_gamma   90.00
#
_symmetry.space_group_name_H-M   'P 1'
#
loop_
_entity.id
_entity.type
_entity.pdbx_description
1 polymer ?
#
loop_
_entity_poly.entity_id
_entity_poly.type
_entity_poly.pdbx_seq_one_letter_code
_entity_poly.pdbx_strand_id
1 'polypeptide(L)'
;MSGFLENEGIKAVCFDIDGTFYPLFQTRLRVALASLSSLPFAISYNKARQRVRTEDSFLSLPPLSEKERSERMCRYMWDRSDEESISYFIGKEKKVFFDRYERLFSGIKPYEGVVETIEELKKRGYRLGVLSDFPVGTKLKAMGIEDYFSVILSSEEWGRYKPCLTPFELMRDEMKVESRDILYVGDSLRKDIEGAGRAGLRTALLGKKKEEGKADIVFSSWSELKGKLF
;
A
#
# COMPACT_ATOMS: atom_id res chain seq x y z
N MET A 1 -21.60 -20.74 -11.74
CA MET A 1 -21.67 -20.41 -10.31
C MET A 1 -21.26 -18.95 -10.18
N SER A 2 -21.95 -18.14 -9.39
CA SER A 2 -21.54 -16.77 -9.12
C SER A 2 -20.25 -16.78 -8.29
N GLY A 3 -19.30 -15.88 -8.62
CA GLY A 3 -18.04 -15.80 -7.90
C GLY A 3 -18.17 -15.03 -6.58
N PHE A 4 -17.06 -14.94 -5.83
CA PHE A 4 -17.02 -14.26 -4.53
C PHE A 4 -17.55 -12.83 -4.61
N LEU A 5 -17.17 -12.06 -5.63
CA LEU A 5 -17.54 -10.64 -5.75
C LEU A 5 -19.08 -10.45 -5.84
N GLU A 6 -19.76 -11.28 -6.60
CA GLU A 6 -21.22 -11.23 -6.75
C GLU A 6 -21.91 -11.71 -5.47
N ASN A 7 -21.44 -12.82 -4.88
CA ASN A 7 -22.04 -13.42 -3.69
C ASN A 7 -21.98 -12.48 -2.48
N GLU A 8 -20.89 -11.74 -2.32
CA GLU A 8 -20.67 -10.81 -1.21
C GLU A 8 -21.12 -9.37 -1.53
N GLY A 9 -21.65 -9.10 -2.74
CA GLY A 9 -22.11 -7.78 -3.15
C GLY A 9 -20.99 -6.74 -3.27
N ILE A 10 -19.78 -7.17 -3.62
CA ILE A 10 -18.61 -6.27 -3.76
C ILE A 10 -18.83 -5.29 -4.92
N LYS A 11 -18.54 -4.02 -4.70
CA LYS A 11 -18.64 -2.93 -5.68
C LYS A 11 -17.29 -2.35 -6.07
N ALA A 12 -16.29 -2.49 -5.20
CA ALA A 12 -14.94 -1.98 -5.41
C ALA A 12 -13.89 -3.00 -5.00
N VAL A 13 -12.77 -3.03 -5.73
CA VAL A 13 -11.59 -3.84 -5.38
C VAL A 13 -10.39 -2.92 -5.23
N CYS A 14 -9.78 -2.95 -4.06
CA CYS A 14 -8.64 -2.12 -3.71
C CYS A 14 -7.43 -3.00 -3.43
N PHE A 15 -6.24 -2.49 -3.75
CA PHE A 15 -5.02 -3.27 -3.72
C PHE A 15 -3.89 -2.56 -2.97
N ASP A 16 -3.10 -3.32 -2.24
CA ASP A 16 -1.70 -2.98 -2.01
C ASP A 16 -0.89 -3.21 -3.28
N ILE A 17 0.32 -2.68 -3.35
CA ILE A 17 1.20 -2.78 -4.54
C ILE A 17 2.46 -3.58 -4.24
N ASP A 18 3.22 -3.19 -3.21
CA ASP A 18 4.58 -3.66 -2.96
C ASP A 18 4.58 -5.07 -2.36
N GLY A 19 4.80 -6.10 -3.16
CA GLY A 19 4.70 -7.51 -2.77
C GLY A 19 3.40 -8.15 -3.28
N THR A 20 2.39 -7.33 -3.57
CA THR A 20 1.08 -7.76 -4.06
C THR A 20 1.04 -7.83 -5.58
N PHE A 21 1.46 -6.77 -6.29
CA PHE A 21 1.48 -6.76 -7.77
C PHE A 21 2.77 -7.33 -8.35
N TYR A 22 3.88 -7.21 -7.63
CA TYR A 22 5.20 -7.65 -8.08
C TYR A 22 6.05 -8.14 -6.91
N PRO A 23 7.02 -9.05 -7.15
CA PRO A 23 7.86 -9.54 -6.08
C PRO A 23 8.84 -8.49 -5.57
N LEU A 24 8.89 -8.28 -4.26
CA LEU A 24 9.69 -7.25 -3.60
C LEU A 24 11.19 -7.32 -3.93
N PHE A 25 11.74 -8.49 -4.31
CA PHE A 25 13.17 -8.60 -4.61
C PHE A 25 13.57 -7.76 -5.83
N GLN A 26 12.64 -7.46 -6.77
CA GLN A 26 12.92 -6.62 -7.94
C GLN A 26 13.34 -5.19 -7.55
N THR A 27 12.86 -4.70 -6.43
CA THR A 27 13.08 -3.31 -5.98
C THR A 27 13.99 -3.21 -4.77
N ARG A 28 13.99 -4.20 -3.87
CA ARG A 28 14.79 -4.18 -2.63
C ARG A 28 16.27 -3.92 -2.85
N LEU A 29 16.88 -4.62 -3.79
CA LEU A 29 18.31 -4.44 -4.10
C LEU A 29 18.59 -3.04 -4.66
N ARG A 30 17.75 -2.57 -5.58
CA ARG A 30 17.89 -1.24 -6.19
C ARG A 30 17.74 -0.13 -5.14
N VAL A 31 16.75 -0.24 -4.26
CA VAL A 31 16.54 0.70 -3.14
C VAL A 31 17.72 0.65 -2.17
N ALA A 32 18.20 -0.52 -1.81
CA ALA A 32 19.36 -0.68 -0.92
C ALA A 32 20.61 -0.03 -1.52
N LEU A 33 20.93 -0.30 -2.79
CA LEU A 33 22.08 0.30 -3.47
C LEU A 33 21.95 1.83 -3.60
N ALA A 34 20.76 2.32 -3.92
CA ALA A 34 20.50 3.76 -4.01
C ALA A 34 20.63 4.48 -2.67
N SER A 35 20.42 3.78 -1.58
CA SER A 35 20.47 4.32 -0.21
C SER A 35 21.89 4.28 0.41
N LEU A 36 22.87 3.64 -0.22
CA LEU A 36 24.21 3.45 0.34
C LEU A 36 24.87 4.76 0.76
N SER A 37 24.77 5.81 -0.07
CA SER A 37 25.34 7.15 0.23
C SER A 37 24.65 7.86 1.40
N SER A 38 23.53 7.36 1.88
CA SER A 38 22.72 7.93 2.94
C SER A 38 22.22 6.85 3.91
N LEU A 39 23.00 5.78 4.06
CA LEU A 39 22.62 4.59 4.84
C LEU A 39 22.20 4.91 6.29
N PRO A 40 22.90 5.77 7.06
CA PRO A 40 22.47 6.14 8.41
C PRO A 40 21.08 6.79 8.42
N PHE A 41 20.80 7.67 7.46
CA PHE A 41 19.49 8.30 7.31
C PHE A 41 18.42 7.26 6.99
N ALA A 42 18.65 6.38 6.01
CA ALA A 42 17.71 5.36 5.60
C ALA A 42 17.38 4.38 6.73
N ILE A 43 18.36 3.99 7.55
CA ILE A 43 18.17 3.13 8.72
C ILE A 43 17.29 3.84 9.77
N SER A 44 17.65 5.09 10.13
CA SER A 44 16.88 5.88 11.12
C SER A 44 15.46 6.14 10.65
N TYR A 45 15.30 6.48 9.37
CA TYR A 45 14.00 6.66 8.74
C TYR A 45 13.11 5.40 8.82
N ASN A 46 13.65 4.24 8.48
CA ASN A 46 12.91 3.00 8.58
C ASN A 46 12.53 2.65 10.03
N LYS A 47 13.42 2.89 10.99
CA LYS A 47 13.12 2.70 12.43
C LYS A 47 12.00 3.64 12.88
N ALA A 48 12.05 4.91 12.51
CA ALA A 48 11.02 5.90 12.82
C ALA A 48 9.66 5.50 12.22
N ARG A 49 9.63 5.09 10.95
CA ARG A 49 8.39 4.59 10.31
C ARG A 49 7.82 3.35 11.01
N GLN A 50 8.67 2.41 11.42
CA GLN A 50 8.20 1.24 12.18
C GLN A 50 7.62 1.64 13.53
N ARG A 51 8.21 2.64 14.20
CA ARG A 51 7.67 3.18 15.45
C ARG A 51 6.30 3.82 15.24
N VAL A 52 6.18 4.71 14.24
CA VAL A 52 4.88 5.29 13.84
C VAL A 52 3.85 4.20 13.58
N ARG A 53 4.20 3.21 12.77
CA ARG A 53 3.31 2.09 12.42
C ARG A 53 2.86 1.30 13.65
N THR A 54 3.75 1.11 14.62
CA THR A 54 3.43 0.36 15.85
C THR A 54 2.51 1.16 16.76
N GLU A 55 2.80 2.44 16.95
CA GLU A 55 2.00 3.33 17.80
C GLU A 55 0.60 3.57 17.24
N ASP A 56 0.48 3.72 15.91
CA ASP A 56 -0.80 4.00 15.24
C ASP A 56 -1.57 2.73 14.84
N SER A 57 -1.02 1.53 15.16
CA SER A 57 -1.64 0.25 14.74
C SER A 57 -3.09 0.16 15.17
N PHE A 58 -3.97 -0.07 14.20
CA PHE A 58 -5.40 -0.31 14.39
C PHE A 58 -6.16 0.85 15.05
N LEU A 59 -5.60 2.06 15.00
CA LEU A 59 -6.26 3.27 15.45
C LEU A 59 -6.81 4.05 14.25
N SER A 60 -7.97 4.67 14.43
CA SER A 60 -8.48 5.70 13.52
C SER A 60 -7.98 7.06 14.05
N LEU A 61 -7.09 7.69 13.30
CA LEU A 61 -6.41 8.93 13.68
C LEU A 61 -6.51 9.94 12.53
N PRO A 62 -6.61 11.24 12.80
CA PRO A 62 -6.65 12.23 11.73
C PRO A 62 -5.36 12.17 10.88
N PRO A 63 -5.46 12.42 9.57
CA PRO A 63 -4.29 12.63 8.72
C PRO A 63 -3.39 13.72 9.30
N LEU A 64 -2.09 13.56 9.15
CA LEU A 64 -1.10 14.58 9.51
C LEU A 64 -0.83 15.47 8.29
N SER A 65 -0.67 16.77 8.53
CA SER A 65 -0.05 17.67 7.55
C SER A 65 1.41 17.26 7.29
N GLU A 66 1.99 17.71 6.18
CA GLU A 66 3.41 17.47 5.88
C GLU A 66 4.33 17.93 7.02
N LYS A 67 4.03 19.07 7.63
CA LYS A 67 4.78 19.61 8.76
C LYS A 67 4.71 18.66 9.97
N GLU A 68 3.50 18.27 10.39
CA GLU A 68 3.29 17.38 11.55
C GLU A 68 3.93 15.99 11.33
N ARG A 69 3.82 15.44 10.11
CA ARG A 69 4.50 14.21 9.72
C ARG A 69 6.01 14.34 9.85
N SER A 70 6.57 15.42 9.32
CA SER A 70 8.01 15.68 9.34
C SER A 70 8.53 15.92 10.76
N GLU A 71 7.80 16.68 11.58
CA GLU A 71 8.11 16.87 13.01
C GLU A 71 8.14 15.53 13.76
N ARG A 72 7.13 14.69 13.55
CA ARG A 72 7.06 13.36 14.18
C ARG A 72 8.23 12.48 13.76
N MET A 73 8.58 12.48 12.47
CA MET A 73 9.72 11.73 11.95
C MET A 73 11.04 12.22 12.52
N CYS A 74 11.28 13.54 12.55
CA CYS A 74 12.47 14.13 13.14
C CYS A 74 12.63 13.77 14.62
N ARG A 75 11.55 13.83 15.39
CA ARG A 75 11.54 13.44 16.81
C ARG A 75 11.94 11.98 16.99
N TYR A 76 11.45 11.07 16.15
CA TYR A 76 11.79 9.64 16.24
C TYR A 76 13.18 9.30 15.72
N MET A 77 13.69 10.07 14.75
CA MET A 77 15.02 9.84 14.17
C MET A 77 16.15 10.45 15.02
N TRP A 78 15.91 11.64 15.58
CA TRP A 78 16.97 12.47 16.15
C TRP A 78 16.64 13.12 17.50
N ASP A 79 15.47 12.87 18.04
CA ASP A 79 14.94 13.56 19.24
C ASP A 79 14.88 15.08 19.10
N ARG A 80 14.57 15.57 17.92
CA ARG A 80 14.48 16.99 17.53
C ARG A 80 13.19 17.29 16.82
N SER A 81 12.73 18.55 16.92
CA SER A 81 11.55 19.05 16.18
C SER A 81 11.64 20.55 15.88
N ASP A 82 12.89 21.10 15.84
CA ASP A 82 13.14 22.46 15.41
C ASP A 82 13.02 22.62 13.89
N GLU A 83 12.81 23.84 13.42
CA GLU A 83 12.57 24.14 12.00
C GLU A 83 13.75 23.74 11.10
N GLU A 84 14.99 23.85 11.59
CA GLU A 84 16.19 23.46 10.85
C GLU A 84 16.21 21.95 10.61
N SER A 85 15.93 21.16 11.66
CA SER A 85 15.86 19.69 11.58
C SER A 85 14.74 19.23 10.65
N ILE A 86 13.57 19.88 10.68
CA ILE A 86 12.44 19.58 9.83
C ILE A 86 12.78 19.88 8.35
N SER A 87 13.35 21.06 8.08
CA SER A 87 13.76 21.45 6.73
C SER A 87 14.83 20.49 6.17
N TYR A 88 15.82 20.13 6.98
CA TYR A 88 16.82 19.14 6.62
C TYR A 88 16.19 17.77 6.32
N PHE A 89 15.26 17.32 7.15
CA PHE A 89 14.55 16.05 6.96
C PHE A 89 13.82 16.03 5.62
N ILE A 90 12.99 17.03 5.32
CA ILE A 90 12.21 17.12 4.07
C ILE A 90 13.13 17.08 2.86
N GLY A 91 14.19 17.89 2.85
CA GLY A 91 15.16 17.92 1.75
C GLY A 91 15.91 16.59 1.58
N LYS A 92 16.26 15.94 2.68
CA LYS A 92 16.97 14.67 2.67
C LYS A 92 16.08 13.51 2.25
N GLU A 93 14.85 13.45 2.76
CA GLU A 93 13.83 12.46 2.39
C GLU A 93 13.57 12.51 0.88
N LYS A 94 13.29 13.71 0.34
CA LYS A 94 13.10 13.92 -1.09
C LYS A 94 14.29 13.39 -1.89
N LYS A 95 15.50 13.80 -1.56
CA LYS A 95 16.73 13.40 -2.28
C LYS A 95 17.00 11.90 -2.21
N VAL A 96 16.77 11.27 -1.04
CA VAL A 96 17.12 9.85 -0.82
C VAL A 96 16.08 8.92 -1.41
N PHE A 97 14.79 9.27 -1.26
CA PHE A 97 13.71 8.36 -1.60
C PHE A 97 12.90 8.79 -2.84
N PHE A 98 12.62 10.09 -3.05
CA PHE A 98 11.69 10.50 -4.10
C PHE A 98 12.35 10.89 -5.43
N ASP A 99 13.45 11.63 -5.44
CA ASP A 99 14.11 12.07 -6.69
C ASP A 99 14.64 10.92 -7.57
N ARG A 100 14.75 9.72 -6.99
CA ARG A 100 15.26 8.52 -7.70
C ARG A 100 14.17 7.49 -8.02
N TYR A 101 12.94 7.75 -7.60
CA TYR A 101 11.85 6.77 -7.66
C TYR A 101 11.61 6.22 -9.07
N GLU A 102 11.58 7.07 -10.10
CA GLU A 102 11.37 6.64 -11.48
C GLU A 102 12.40 5.58 -11.93
N ARG A 103 13.67 5.82 -11.62
CA ARG A 103 14.75 4.88 -11.98
C ARG A 103 14.71 3.59 -11.17
N LEU A 104 14.34 3.69 -9.90
CA LEU A 104 14.28 2.52 -8.99
C LEU A 104 13.17 1.56 -9.37
N PHE A 105 12.06 2.09 -9.86
CA PHE A 105 10.86 1.32 -10.19
C PHE A 105 10.64 1.13 -11.69
N SER A 106 11.50 1.67 -12.56
CA SER A 106 11.47 1.37 -14.01
C SER A 106 11.70 -0.12 -14.28
N GLY A 107 10.94 -0.67 -15.20
CA GLY A 107 11.06 -2.08 -15.62
C GLY A 107 10.63 -3.09 -14.56
N ILE A 108 9.79 -2.70 -13.59
CA ILE A 108 9.08 -3.64 -12.73
C ILE A 108 8.17 -4.50 -13.60
N LYS A 109 8.23 -5.80 -13.37
CA LYS A 109 7.32 -6.76 -14.00
C LYS A 109 6.31 -7.24 -12.97
N PRO A 110 5.01 -7.11 -13.24
CA PRO A 110 3.97 -7.66 -12.38
C PRO A 110 4.06 -9.18 -12.32
N TYR A 111 3.44 -9.78 -11.32
CA TYR A 111 3.18 -11.21 -11.33
C TYR A 111 2.32 -11.57 -12.53
N GLU A 112 2.49 -12.79 -13.04
CA GLU A 112 1.62 -13.37 -14.06
C GLU A 112 0.16 -13.35 -13.57
N GLY A 113 -0.75 -12.90 -14.43
CA GLY A 113 -2.18 -12.81 -14.15
C GLY A 113 -2.64 -11.51 -13.46
N VAL A 114 -1.74 -10.60 -13.07
CA VAL A 114 -2.11 -9.30 -12.47
C VAL A 114 -2.89 -8.46 -13.47
N VAL A 115 -2.30 -8.22 -14.63
CA VAL A 115 -2.89 -7.33 -15.65
C VAL A 115 -4.23 -7.88 -16.10
N GLU A 116 -4.29 -9.17 -16.43
CA GLU A 116 -5.50 -9.84 -16.89
C GLU A 116 -6.63 -9.86 -15.85
N THR A 117 -6.26 -9.90 -14.57
CA THR A 117 -7.26 -9.82 -13.48
C THR A 117 -7.81 -8.41 -13.33
N ILE A 118 -6.94 -7.40 -13.39
CA ILE A 118 -7.33 -5.97 -13.31
C ILE A 118 -8.21 -5.60 -14.51
N GLU A 119 -7.86 -6.02 -15.71
CA GLU A 119 -8.65 -5.79 -16.92
C GLU A 119 -10.05 -6.42 -16.82
N GLU A 120 -10.12 -7.66 -16.36
CA GLU A 120 -11.40 -8.35 -16.19
C GLU A 120 -12.29 -7.67 -15.14
N LEU A 121 -11.71 -7.25 -13.99
CA LEU A 121 -12.43 -6.47 -12.99
C LEU A 121 -12.99 -5.16 -13.57
N LYS A 122 -12.17 -4.42 -14.31
CA LYS A 122 -12.59 -3.18 -14.97
C LYS A 122 -13.69 -3.41 -15.98
N LYS A 123 -13.55 -4.44 -16.82
CA LYS A 123 -14.52 -4.84 -17.83
C LYS A 123 -15.88 -5.18 -17.23
N ARG A 124 -15.89 -5.78 -16.02
CA ARG A 124 -17.13 -6.11 -15.28
C ARG A 124 -17.70 -4.93 -14.50
N GLY A 125 -17.07 -3.75 -14.58
CA GLY A 125 -17.59 -2.51 -14.01
C GLY A 125 -17.23 -2.28 -12.54
N TYR A 126 -16.31 -3.06 -11.94
CA TYR A 126 -15.84 -2.81 -10.58
C TYR A 126 -15.00 -1.53 -10.52
N ARG A 127 -15.19 -0.76 -9.45
CA ARG A 127 -14.31 0.38 -9.15
C ARG A 127 -12.99 -0.14 -8.62
N LEU A 128 -11.86 0.36 -9.15
CA LEU A 128 -10.53 -0.10 -8.76
C LEU A 128 -9.75 1.00 -8.06
N GLY A 129 -9.09 0.65 -6.96
CA GLY A 129 -8.22 1.54 -6.22
C GLY A 129 -6.93 0.88 -5.76
N VAL A 130 -5.94 1.71 -5.47
CA VAL A 130 -4.70 1.28 -4.83
C VAL A 130 -4.41 2.10 -3.60
N LEU A 131 -3.87 1.45 -2.57
CA LEU A 131 -3.41 2.06 -1.34
C LEU A 131 -2.05 1.46 -0.96
N SER A 132 -0.98 2.23 -1.08
CA SER A 132 0.37 1.81 -0.71
C SER A 132 0.92 2.64 0.45
N ASP A 133 1.88 2.09 1.19
CA ASP A 133 2.68 2.82 2.18
C ASP A 133 3.79 3.69 1.56
N PHE A 134 3.93 3.68 0.23
CA PHE A 134 4.91 4.45 -0.54
C PHE A 134 4.26 5.04 -1.79
N PRO A 135 4.88 6.06 -2.42
CA PRO A 135 4.36 6.63 -3.66
C PRO A 135 4.08 5.59 -4.74
N VAL A 136 2.99 5.80 -5.46
CA VAL A 136 2.35 4.77 -6.29
C VAL A 136 2.56 4.98 -7.79
N GLY A 137 2.37 6.21 -8.30
CA GLY A 137 2.19 6.50 -9.72
C GLY A 137 3.25 5.90 -10.64
N THR A 138 4.55 6.07 -10.31
CA THR A 138 5.65 5.51 -11.12
C THR A 138 5.58 3.99 -11.26
N LYS A 139 5.12 3.29 -10.22
CA LYS A 139 5.00 1.83 -10.23
C LYS A 139 3.89 1.36 -11.16
N LEU A 140 2.73 2.00 -11.09
CA LEU A 140 1.59 1.67 -11.96
C LEU A 140 1.89 1.98 -13.42
N LYS A 141 2.54 3.13 -13.69
CA LYS A 141 3.03 3.50 -15.04
C LYS A 141 4.01 2.47 -15.58
N ALA A 142 4.99 2.04 -14.78
CA ALA A 142 5.97 1.05 -15.17
C ALA A 142 5.35 -0.31 -15.54
N MET A 143 4.18 -0.63 -14.94
CA MET A 143 3.41 -1.84 -15.23
C MET A 143 2.35 -1.65 -16.33
N GLY A 144 2.12 -0.41 -16.80
CA GLY A 144 1.11 -0.10 -17.82
C GLY A 144 -0.34 -0.24 -17.33
N ILE A 145 -0.60 -0.09 -16.04
CA ILE A 145 -1.93 -0.32 -15.44
C ILE A 145 -2.53 0.89 -14.71
N GLU A 146 -1.89 2.05 -14.77
CA GLU A 146 -2.34 3.26 -14.05
C GLU A 146 -3.77 3.65 -14.40
N ASP A 147 -4.14 3.62 -15.67
CA ASP A 147 -5.44 4.08 -16.18
C ASP A 147 -6.63 3.21 -15.76
N TYR A 148 -6.38 2.05 -15.18
CA TYR A 148 -7.46 1.20 -14.67
C TYR A 148 -8.00 1.67 -13.32
N PHE A 149 -7.21 2.44 -12.55
CA PHE A 149 -7.54 2.83 -11.19
C PHE A 149 -8.22 4.20 -11.13
N SER A 150 -9.36 4.26 -10.46
CA SER A 150 -10.08 5.52 -10.21
C SER A 150 -9.62 6.21 -8.92
N VAL A 151 -8.95 5.49 -8.02
CA VAL A 151 -8.44 6.00 -6.75
C VAL A 151 -7.01 5.48 -6.55
N ILE A 152 -6.07 6.40 -6.36
CA ILE A 152 -4.65 6.10 -6.17
C ILE A 152 -4.18 6.84 -4.92
N LEU A 153 -3.89 6.10 -3.85
CA LEU A 153 -3.57 6.66 -2.55
C LEU A 153 -2.21 6.18 -2.03
N SER A 154 -1.49 7.11 -1.40
CA SER A 154 -0.26 6.81 -0.66
C SER A 154 -0.41 7.24 0.79
N SER A 155 -0.28 6.31 1.73
CA SER A 155 -0.35 6.62 3.16
C SER A 155 0.84 7.46 3.66
N GLU A 156 1.92 7.56 2.86
CA GLU A 156 3.04 8.48 3.10
C GLU A 156 2.58 9.94 3.18
N GLU A 157 1.61 10.33 2.35
CA GLU A 157 1.11 11.70 2.28
C GLU A 157 0.48 12.17 3.60
N TRP A 158 -0.07 11.23 4.35
CA TRP A 158 -0.78 11.52 5.62
C TRP A 158 0.02 11.12 6.86
N GLY A 159 1.19 10.53 6.71
CA GLY A 159 1.99 10.03 7.83
C GLY A 159 1.28 8.98 8.70
N ARG A 160 0.28 8.29 8.14
CA ARG A 160 -0.50 7.22 8.78
C ARG A 160 -0.34 5.94 7.98
N TYR A 161 0.50 5.04 8.43
CA TYR A 161 0.86 3.82 7.69
C TYR A 161 -0.04 2.64 8.08
N LYS A 162 -0.35 1.78 7.13
CA LYS A 162 -1.01 0.51 7.44
C LYS A 162 -0.24 -0.26 8.53
N PRO A 163 -0.89 -0.83 9.57
CA PRO A 163 -2.31 -1.12 9.75
C PRO A 163 -3.12 -0.04 10.51
N CYS A 164 -2.71 1.24 10.55
CA CYS A 164 -3.58 2.33 10.98
C CYS A 164 -4.86 2.28 10.14
N LEU A 165 -6.02 2.56 10.74
CA LEU A 165 -7.31 2.44 10.05
C LEU A 165 -7.55 3.59 9.06
N THR A 166 -7.00 4.77 9.36
CA THR A 166 -7.18 5.99 8.54
C THR A 166 -6.95 5.79 7.05
N PRO A 167 -5.86 5.15 6.57
CA PRO A 167 -5.66 4.91 5.14
C PRO A 167 -6.81 4.12 4.48
N PHE A 168 -7.39 3.15 5.19
CA PHE A 168 -8.51 2.35 4.67
C PHE A 168 -9.83 3.13 4.69
N GLU A 169 -10.04 3.96 5.71
CA GLU A 169 -11.19 4.86 5.82
C GLU A 169 -11.18 5.89 4.69
N LEU A 170 -10.04 6.53 4.43
CA LEU A 170 -9.86 7.45 3.30
C LEU A 170 -10.07 6.74 1.95
N MET A 171 -9.57 5.51 1.80
CA MET A 171 -9.82 4.71 0.60
C MET A 171 -11.32 4.46 0.40
N ARG A 172 -12.07 4.08 1.43
CA ARG A 172 -13.52 3.90 1.40
C ARG A 172 -14.22 5.19 0.97
N ASP A 173 -13.84 6.32 1.56
CA ASP A 173 -14.47 7.61 1.30
C ASP A 173 -14.25 8.06 -0.15
N GLU A 174 -13.04 7.90 -0.69
CA GLU A 174 -12.73 8.18 -2.08
C GLU A 174 -13.43 7.19 -3.05
N MET A 175 -13.56 5.94 -2.63
CA MET A 175 -14.31 4.94 -3.41
C MET A 175 -15.82 5.19 -3.37
N LYS A 176 -16.34 5.96 -2.43
CA LYS A 176 -17.79 6.29 -2.28
C LYS A 176 -18.66 5.04 -2.23
N VAL A 177 -18.23 4.04 -1.47
CA VAL A 177 -18.97 2.78 -1.21
C VAL A 177 -18.83 2.42 0.27
N GLU A 178 -19.70 1.55 0.76
CA GLU A 178 -19.61 1.04 2.13
C GLU A 178 -18.38 0.14 2.29
N SER A 179 -17.79 0.13 3.49
CA SER A 179 -16.59 -0.70 3.78
C SER A 179 -16.79 -2.17 3.40
N ARG A 180 -17.95 -2.75 3.73
CA ARG A 180 -18.29 -4.15 3.43
C ARG A 180 -18.39 -4.49 1.93
N ASP A 181 -18.57 -3.47 1.09
CA ASP A 181 -18.68 -3.59 -0.37
C ASP A 181 -17.31 -3.45 -1.06
N ILE A 182 -16.22 -3.33 -0.27
CA ILE A 182 -14.85 -3.26 -0.77
C ILE A 182 -14.12 -4.56 -0.47
N LEU A 183 -13.49 -5.16 -1.48
CA LEU A 183 -12.48 -6.21 -1.30
C LEU A 183 -11.08 -5.58 -1.33
N TYR A 184 -10.31 -5.74 -0.26
CA TYR A 184 -8.93 -5.30 -0.19
C TYR A 184 -7.97 -6.48 -0.39
N VAL A 185 -7.08 -6.37 -1.36
CA VAL A 185 -6.12 -7.41 -1.74
C VAL A 185 -4.72 -6.99 -1.32
N GLY A 186 -4.01 -7.82 -0.55
CA GLY A 186 -2.65 -7.52 -0.09
C GLY A 186 -1.82 -8.76 0.22
N ASP A 187 -0.51 -8.57 0.48
CA ASP A 187 0.44 -9.65 0.80
C ASP A 187 0.80 -9.74 2.29
N SER A 188 0.45 -8.73 3.08
CA SER A 188 0.81 -8.65 4.49
C SER A 188 -0.37 -8.94 5.41
N LEU A 189 -0.32 -10.07 6.15
CA LEU A 189 -1.36 -10.42 7.09
C LEU A 189 -1.68 -9.24 8.05
N ARG A 190 -0.66 -8.64 8.67
CA ARG A 190 -0.89 -7.57 9.64
C ARG A 190 -1.27 -6.23 9.00
N LYS A 191 -0.50 -5.79 7.99
CA LYS A 191 -0.70 -4.45 7.42
C LYS A 191 -1.98 -4.37 6.59
N ASP A 192 -2.18 -5.36 5.74
CA ASP A 192 -3.24 -5.33 4.74
C ASP A 192 -4.50 -6.01 5.28
N ILE A 193 -4.40 -7.27 5.72
CA ILE A 193 -5.57 -8.08 6.05
C ILE A 193 -6.17 -7.69 7.40
N GLU A 194 -5.38 -7.63 8.47
CA GLU A 194 -5.90 -7.23 9.79
C GLU A 194 -6.30 -5.75 9.78
N GLY A 195 -5.54 -4.87 9.08
CA GLY A 195 -5.86 -3.45 8.96
C GLY A 195 -7.17 -3.23 8.21
N ALA A 196 -7.31 -3.77 7.01
CA ALA A 196 -8.53 -3.66 6.20
C ALA A 196 -9.74 -4.33 6.88
N GLY A 197 -9.56 -5.53 7.44
CA GLY A 197 -10.63 -6.24 8.15
C GLY A 197 -11.16 -5.46 9.36
N ARG A 198 -10.29 -4.81 10.14
CA ARG A 198 -10.70 -3.93 11.25
C ARG A 198 -11.36 -2.64 10.79
N ALA A 199 -11.07 -2.17 9.59
CA ALA A 199 -11.79 -1.07 8.95
C ALA A 199 -13.13 -1.52 8.31
N GLY A 200 -13.49 -2.80 8.43
CA GLY A 200 -14.75 -3.37 7.95
C GLY A 200 -14.75 -3.78 6.48
N LEU A 201 -13.59 -3.86 5.84
CA LEU A 201 -13.45 -4.31 4.46
C LEU A 201 -13.40 -5.85 4.39
N ARG A 202 -13.83 -6.42 3.26
CA ARG A 202 -13.50 -7.80 2.88
C ARG A 202 -12.04 -7.89 2.46
N THR A 203 -11.43 -9.05 2.64
CA THR A 203 -9.98 -9.21 2.51
C THR A 203 -9.58 -10.39 1.64
N ALA A 204 -8.52 -10.19 0.83
CA ALA A 204 -7.89 -11.27 0.06
C ALA A 204 -6.36 -11.24 0.28
N LEU A 205 -5.82 -12.33 0.81
CA LEU A 205 -4.41 -12.49 1.14
C LEU A 205 -3.66 -13.24 0.03
N LEU A 206 -2.67 -12.59 -0.57
CA LEU A 206 -1.65 -13.29 -1.34
C LEU A 206 -0.70 -14.01 -0.37
N GLY A 207 -0.94 -15.29 -0.16
CA GLY A 207 -0.28 -16.06 0.86
C GLY A 207 -0.20 -17.56 0.56
N LYS A 208 0.17 -18.34 1.56
CA LYS A 208 0.27 -19.79 1.45
C LYS A 208 -0.98 -20.48 2.00
N LYS A 209 -1.26 -21.70 1.56
CA LYS A 209 -2.39 -22.51 2.01
C LYS A 209 -2.52 -22.62 3.54
N LYS A 210 -1.40 -22.62 4.27
CA LYS A 210 -1.38 -22.62 5.76
C LYS A 210 -2.02 -21.38 6.40
N GLU A 211 -2.32 -20.35 5.61
CA GLU A 211 -2.93 -19.10 6.03
C GLU A 211 -4.45 -19.05 5.75
N GLU A 212 -5.03 -20.15 5.26
CA GLU A 212 -6.48 -20.28 5.11
C GLU A 212 -7.22 -19.94 6.41
N GLY A 213 -8.33 -19.20 6.29
CA GLY A 213 -9.12 -18.70 7.41
C GLY A 213 -8.61 -17.39 8.04
N LYS A 214 -7.49 -16.83 7.59
CA LYS A 214 -6.98 -15.54 8.06
C LYS A 214 -7.50 -14.35 7.26
N ALA A 215 -8.12 -14.59 6.11
CA ALA A 215 -8.78 -13.63 5.24
C ALA A 215 -10.02 -14.29 4.62
N ASP A 216 -10.92 -13.50 4.02
CA ASP A 216 -12.08 -14.05 3.31
C ASP A 216 -11.64 -14.90 2.11
N ILE A 217 -10.56 -14.49 1.43
CA ILE A 217 -9.89 -15.24 0.37
C ILE A 217 -8.40 -15.36 0.71
N VAL A 218 -7.84 -16.57 0.59
CA VAL A 218 -6.39 -16.80 0.53
C VAL A 218 -6.05 -17.38 -0.84
N PHE A 219 -5.03 -16.85 -1.49
CA PHE A 219 -4.61 -17.26 -2.83
C PHE A 219 -3.08 -17.23 -2.96
N SER A 220 -2.53 -18.12 -3.78
CA SER A 220 -1.09 -18.25 -4.02
C SER A 220 -0.65 -17.72 -5.39
N SER A 221 -1.59 -17.47 -6.28
CA SER A 221 -1.35 -16.91 -7.61
C SER A 221 -2.53 -16.03 -8.06
N TRP A 222 -2.27 -15.09 -8.94
CA TRP A 222 -3.32 -14.23 -9.50
C TRP A 222 -4.34 -14.99 -10.35
N SER A 223 -3.94 -16.07 -11.00
CA SER A 223 -4.85 -16.97 -11.70
C SER A 223 -5.82 -17.65 -10.72
N GLU A 224 -5.33 -18.08 -9.55
CA GLU A 224 -6.18 -18.62 -8.48
C GLU A 224 -7.14 -17.57 -7.94
N LEU A 225 -6.65 -16.34 -7.67
CA LEU A 225 -7.52 -15.24 -7.25
C LEU A 225 -8.63 -15.00 -8.27
N LYS A 226 -8.28 -14.85 -9.55
CA LYS A 226 -9.24 -14.64 -10.63
C LYS A 226 -10.35 -15.70 -10.64
N GLY A 227 -9.99 -16.97 -10.49
CA GLY A 227 -10.95 -18.09 -10.43
C GLY A 227 -11.85 -18.07 -9.19
N LYS A 228 -11.39 -17.48 -8.07
CA LYS A 228 -12.22 -17.32 -6.84
C LYS A 228 -13.12 -16.09 -6.92
N LEU A 229 -12.70 -15.05 -7.63
CA LEU A 229 -13.46 -13.79 -7.74
C LEU A 229 -14.69 -13.96 -8.63
N PHE A 230 -14.57 -14.70 -9.72
CA PHE A 230 -15.55 -14.86 -10.79
C PHE A 230 -16.09 -16.29 -10.88
#